data_33aabfabdb6f4bab85d71e5f1d9bbf84
#
_entry.id   33aabfabdb6f4bab85d71e5f1d9bbf84
#
_cell.length_a   1.000
_cell.length_b   1.000
_cell.length_c   1.000
_cell.angle_alpha   90.00
_cell.angle_beta   90.00
_cell.angle_gamma   90.00
#
_symmetry.space_group_name_H-M   'P 1'
#
loop_
_entity.id
_entity.type
_entity.pdbx_description
1 polymer ?
#
loop_
_entity_poly.entity_id
_entity_poly.type
_entity_poly.pdbx_seq_one_letter_code
_entity_poly.pdbx_strand_id
1 'polypeptide(L)'
;MKQLVIMPGGFHPFHAGHLELYKSAQRAFPDADVKVAATNDTSTRPFPFKLKEKLAQLAGVSPGDFYQVKSPFRAEEITKNYNPADTQLIFVRSEKDATKPPQPGGVKRDGTPAYLQPVGDNMAPMTQHAYMTYLPTVEFGPGMTSATQIRTAWPSLNERQRTALVMSLYPTTQSNPQLANTVVKMLDTVMGTEVAEQVTRQMSQGGMRASYQSKYNQPMVEDYLDEARS
;
A
#
# COMPACT_ATOMS: atom_id res chain seq x y z
N MET A 1 -26.42 3.59 5.40
CA MET A 1 -25.60 3.42 4.18
C MET A 1 -24.50 2.42 4.48
N LYS A 2 -24.10 1.64 3.50
CA LYS A 2 -22.92 0.75 3.60
C LYS A 2 -21.64 1.57 3.66
N GLN A 3 -20.60 1.02 4.26
CA GLN A 3 -19.28 1.62 4.25
C GLN A 3 -18.29 0.71 3.55
N LEU A 4 -17.56 1.24 2.57
CA LEU A 4 -16.44 0.59 1.91
C LEU A 4 -15.18 1.33 2.32
N VAL A 5 -14.28 0.64 3.01
CA VAL A 5 -12.98 1.16 3.41
C VAL A 5 -11.90 0.56 2.52
N ILE A 6 -11.10 1.39 1.90
CA ILE A 6 -9.99 0.97 1.04
C ILE A 6 -8.67 1.43 1.64
N MET A 7 -7.74 0.50 1.78
CA MET A 7 -6.35 0.75 2.12
C MET A 7 -5.50 0.71 0.85
N PRO A 8 -5.17 1.87 0.25
CA PRO A 8 -4.38 1.93 -0.98
C PRO A 8 -2.89 1.81 -0.70
N GLY A 9 -2.14 1.11 -1.55
CA GLY A 9 -0.69 1.07 -1.39
C GLY A 9 0.08 0.29 -2.46
N GLY A 10 1.40 0.47 -2.44
CA GLY A 10 2.32 -0.24 -3.34
C GLY A 10 2.71 -1.63 -2.84
N PHE A 11 2.87 -1.80 -1.53
CA PHE A 11 3.17 -3.07 -0.84
C PHE A 11 4.40 -3.82 -1.38
N HIS A 12 5.57 -3.22 -1.27
CA HIS A 12 6.82 -3.77 -1.78
C HIS A 12 7.90 -3.99 -0.70
N PRO A 13 7.77 -5.01 0.18
CA PRO A 13 6.70 -6.00 0.32
C PRO A 13 5.52 -5.52 1.19
N PHE A 14 4.43 -6.29 1.21
CA PHE A 14 3.44 -6.21 2.28
C PHE A 14 4.12 -6.69 3.59
N HIS A 15 3.85 -6.03 4.71
CA HIS A 15 4.52 -6.31 5.99
C HIS A 15 3.60 -6.08 7.19
N ALA A 16 4.06 -6.44 8.38
CA ALA A 16 3.30 -6.35 9.63
C ALA A 16 2.70 -4.95 9.92
N GLY A 17 3.40 -3.87 9.55
CA GLY A 17 2.86 -2.51 9.68
C GLY A 17 1.65 -2.24 8.76
N HIS A 18 1.64 -2.85 7.57
CA HIS A 18 0.45 -2.80 6.70
C HIS A 18 -0.70 -3.65 7.26
N LEU A 19 -0.39 -4.82 7.83
CA LEU A 19 -1.40 -5.63 8.50
C LEU A 19 -2.04 -4.88 9.66
N GLU A 20 -1.25 -4.20 10.49
CA GLU A 20 -1.78 -3.44 11.61
C GLU A 20 -2.65 -2.26 11.16
N LEU A 21 -2.28 -1.57 10.06
CA LEU A 21 -3.13 -0.55 9.44
C LEU A 21 -4.48 -1.15 8.97
N TYR A 22 -4.43 -2.32 8.32
CA TYR A 22 -5.64 -3.04 7.89
C TYR A 22 -6.53 -3.41 9.08
N LYS A 23 -5.97 -3.96 10.15
CA LYS A 23 -6.70 -4.28 11.38
C LYS A 23 -7.22 -3.02 12.11
N SER A 24 -6.45 -1.94 12.10
CA SER A 24 -6.88 -0.65 12.66
C SER A 24 -8.04 -0.05 11.88
N ALA A 25 -8.05 -0.22 10.54
CA ALA A 25 -9.20 0.16 9.72
C ALA A 25 -10.45 -0.65 10.08
N GLN A 26 -10.32 -1.96 10.28
CA GLN A 26 -11.44 -2.82 10.74
C GLN A 26 -11.95 -2.43 12.11
N ARG A 27 -11.08 -2.03 13.04
CA ARG A 27 -11.49 -1.53 14.37
C ARG A 27 -12.17 -0.16 14.32
N ALA A 28 -11.64 0.73 13.48
CA ALA A 28 -12.19 2.09 13.34
C ALA A 28 -13.54 2.11 12.62
N PHE A 29 -13.77 1.14 11.73
CA PHE A 29 -14.99 1.02 10.93
C PHE A 29 -15.53 -0.42 11.02
N PRO A 30 -16.09 -0.83 12.17
CA PRO A 30 -16.44 -2.23 12.46
C PRO A 30 -17.53 -2.82 11.54
N ASP A 31 -18.39 -1.97 10.99
CA ASP A 31 -19.48 -2.37 10.08
C ASP A 31 -19.09 -2.21 8.60
N ALA A 32 -17.87 -1.80 8.32
CA ALA A 32 -17.40 -1.55 6.96
C ALA A 32 -16.81 -2.80 6.31
N ASP A 33 -16.92 -2.84 5.00
CA ASP A 33 -16.20 -3.79 4.16
C ASP A 33 -14.78 -3.24 3.88
N VAL A 34 -13.76 -3.81 4.50
CA VAL A 34 -12.38 -3.31 4.41
C VAL A 34 -11.61 -4.07 3.34
N LYS A 35 -11.07 -3.35 2.35
CA LYS A 35 -10.31 -3.90 1.22
C LYS A 35 -8.94 -3.26 1.09
N VAL A 36 -7.99 -4.00 0.55
CA VAL A 36 -6.64 -3.56 0.24
C VAL A 36 -6.49 -3.43 -1.26
N ALA A 37 -6.11 -2.26 -1.73
CA ALA A 37 -5.93 -1.94 -3.15
C ALA A 37 -4.45 -1.83 -3.52
N ALA A 38 -3.95 -2.75 -4.34
CA ALA A 38 -2.55 -2.86 -4.74
C ALA A 38 -2.37 -2.83 -6.26
N THR A 39 -1.37 -2.11 -6.76
CA THR A 39 -1.00 -2.14 -8.19
C THR A 39 -0.14 -3.34 -8.53
N ASN A 40 -0.10 -3.70 -9.82
CA ASN A 40 0.87 -4.65 -10.37
C ASN A 40 2.04 -3.94 -11.09
N ASP A 41 2.37 -2.73 -10.67
CA ASP A 41 3.53 -2.02 -11.23
C ASP A 41 4.82 -2.66 -10.74
N THR A 42 5.56 -3.27 -11.67
CA THR A 42 6.89 -3.85 -11.45
C THR A 42 8.00 -3.07 -12.16
N SER A 43 7.65 -1.98 -12.85
CA SER A 43 8.61 -1.16 -13.61
C SER A 43 9.59 -0.43 -12.70
N THR A 44 9.16 -0.06 -11.51
CA THR A 44 9.94 0.70 -10.54
C THR A 44 10.23 -0.05 -9.25
N ARG A 45 9.52 -1.16 -9.00
CA ARG A 45 9.61 -1.95 -7.75
C ARG A 45 9.43 -3.44 -8.03
N PRO A 46 10.17 -4.32 -7.33
CA PRO A 46 10.35 -5.70 -7.79
C PRO A 46 9.18 -6.66 -7.51
N PHE A 47 8.14 -6.25 -6.76
CA PHE A 47 7.10 -7.17 -6.31
C PHE A 47 5.90 -7.21 -7.26
N PRO A 48 5.69 -8.32 -8.01
CA PRO A 48 4.47 -8.52 -8.79
C PRO A 48 3.26 -8.73 -7.86
N PHE A 49 2.05 -8.44 -8.36
CA PHE A 49 0.82 -8.50 -7.57
C PHE A 49 0.63 -9.84 -6.85
N LYS A 50 0.83 -10.96 -7.54
CA LYS A 50 0.64 -12.29 -6.94
C LYS A 50 1.55 -12.56 -5.75
N LEU A 51 2.76 -12.02 -5.76
CA LEU A 51 3.66 -12.11 -4.61
C LEU A 51 3.18 -11.22 -3.45
N LYS A 52 2.71 -10.00 -3.74
CA LYS A 52 2.13 -9.10 -2.73
C LYS A 52 0.91 -9.74 -2.07
N GLU A 53 -0.01 -10.31 -2.85
CA GLU A 53 -1.20 -11.02 -2.38
C GLU A 53 -0.81 -12.19 -1.44
N LYS A 54 0.16 -13.00 -1.86
CA LYS A 54 0.66 -14.11 -1.04
C LYS A 54 1.24 -13.65 0.29
N LEU A 55 2.08 -12.61 0.26
CA LEU A 55 2.68 -12.03 1.47
C LEU A 55 1.63 -11.38 2.38
N ALA A 56 0.62 -10.72 1.83
CA ALA A 56 -0.48 -10.15 2.58
C ALA A 56 -1.30 -11.23 3.32
N GLN A 57 -1.60 -12.35 2.65
CA GLN A 57 -2.27 -13.50 3.26
C GLN A 57 -1.41 -14.14 4.36
N LEU A 58 -0.11 -14.30 4.12
CA LEU A 58 0.82 -14.81 5.13
C LEU A 58 0.97 -13.86 6.33
N ALA A 59 0.81 -12.56 6.13
CA ALA A 59 0.74 -11.59 7.21
C ALA A 59 -0.57 -11.71 8.01
N GLY A 60 -1.69 -12.09 7.36
CA GLY A 60 -2.99 -12.27 8.02
C GLY A 60 -4.14 -11.46 7.40
N VAL A 61 -3.97 -10.93 6.17
CA VAL A 61 -5.09 -10.35 5.42
C VAL A 61 -6.00 -11.47 4.94
N SER A 62 -7.31 -11.30 5.10
CA SER A 62 -8.30 -12.27 4.68
C SER A 62 -8.25 -12.53 3.16
N PRO A 63 -8.37 -13.79 2.72
CA PRO A 63 -8.56 -14.07 1.30
C PRO A 63 -9.77 -13.32 0.75
N GLY A 64 -9.62 -12.67 -0.41
CA GLY A 64 -10.69 -11.86 -1.02
C GLY A 64 -10.74 -10.40 -0.55
N ASP A 65 -9.86 -9.97 0.37
CA ASP A 65 -9.75 -8.56 0.73
C ASP A 65 -8.57 -7.84 0.06
N PHE A 66 -7.74 -8.56 -0.69
CA PHE A 66 -6.57 -8.00 -1.38
C PHE A 66 -6.82 -7.97 -2.90
N TYR A 67 -6.93 -6.77 -3.47
CA TYR A 67 -7.33 -6.55 -4.86
C TYR A 67 -6.21 -5.96 -5.71
N GLN A 68 -6.07 -6.47 -6.93
CA GLN A 68 -5.29 -5.80 -7.96
C GLN A 68 -6.11 -4.67 -8.56
N VAL A 69 -5.55 -3.47 -8.57
CA VAL A 69 -6.17 -2.28 -9.15
C VAL A 69 -5.20 -1.55 -10.07
N LYS A 70 -5.73 -0.82 -11.04
CA LYS A 70 -4.93 0.07 -11.89
C LYS A 70 -4.51 1.33 -11.15
N SER A 71 -5.45 1.94 -10.43
CA SER A 71 -5.23 3.14 -9.62
C SER A 71 -5.71 2.89 -8.19
N PRO A 72 -4.82 2.95 -7.18
CA PRO A 72 -5.18 2.64 -5.79
C PRO A 72 -6.23 3.59 -5.19
N PHE A 73 -6.28 4.84 -5.65
CA PHE A 73 -7.22 5.86 -5.16
C PHE A 73 -8.50 5.98 -5.99
N ARG A 74 -8.59 5.31 -7.14
CA ARG A 74 -9.85 5.11 -7.85
C ARG A 74 -10.48 3.78 -7.44
N ALA A 75 -9.65 2.73 -7.40
CA ALA A 75 -10.00 1.36 -7.03
C ALA A 75 -11.28 0.85 -7.71
N GLU A 76 -11.43 1.14 -9.00
CA GLU A 76 -12.63 0.82 -9.79
C GLU A 76 -12.94 -0.67 -9.77
N GLU A 77 -11.90 -1.52 -9.73
CA GLU A 77 -12.03 -2.96 -9.64
C GLU A 77 -12.71 -3.42 -8.34
N ILE A 78 -12.70 -2.59 -7.30
CA ILE A 78 -13.38 -2.80 -6.03
C ILE A 78 -14.73 -2.09 -6.04
N THR A 79 -14.75 -0.78 -6.31
CA THR A 79 -15.94 0.07 -6.16
C THR A 79 -17.10 -0.33 -7.07
N LYS A 80 -16.82 -0.89 -8.25
CA LYS A 80 -17.86 -1.41 -9.18
C LYS A 80 -18.77 -2.48 -8.57
N ASN A 81 -18.36 -3.12 -7.48
CA ASN A 81 -19.14 -4.16 -6.81
C ASN A 81 -20.12 -3.58 -5.77
N TYR A 82 -20.18 -2.27 -5.61
CA TYR A 82 -21.00 -1.56 -4.64
C TYR A 82 -21.96 -0.61 -5.33
N ASN A 83 -23.16 -0.44 -4.74
CA ASN A 83 -24.07 0.59 -5.22
C ASN A 83 -23.56 1.99 -4.81
N PRO A 84 -23.20 2.85 -5.78
CA PRO A 84 -22.57 4.13 -5.43
C PRO A 84 -23.51 5.13 -4.75
N ALA A 85 -24.81 4.97 -4.92
CA ALA A 85 -25.81 5.84 -4.26
C ALA A 85 -26.09 5.46 -2.79
N ASP A 86 -25.65 4.27 -2.36
CA ASP A 86 -25.91 3.72 -1.02
C ASP A 86 -24.64 3.34 -0.26
N THR A 87 -23.48 3.69 -0.78
CA THR A 87 -22.19 3.32 -0.20
C THR A 87 -21.31 4.56 0.03
N GLN A 88 -20.80 4.70 1.23
CA GLN A 88 -19.76 5.67 1.59
C GLN A 88 -18.39 5.07 1.27
N LEU A 89 -17.54 5.79 0.55
CA LEU A 89 -16.19 5.37 0.20
C LEU A 89 -15.18 6.09 1.09
N ILE A 90 -14.36 5.31 1.80
CA ILE A 90 -13.37 5.82 2.74
C ILE A 90 -12.01 5.24 2.40
N PHE A 91 -11.02 6.09 2.19
CA PHE A 91 -9.62 5.70 2.08
C PHE A 91 -8.92 5.83 3.43
N VAL A 92 -8.13 4.83 3.79
CA VAL A 92 -7.35 4.82 5.02
C VAL A 92 -5.86 4.75 4.69
N ARG A 93 -5.07 5.68 5.23
CA ARG A 93 -3.62 5.71 5.11
C ARG A 93 -2.96 5.79 6.48
N SER A 94 -1.65 5.51 6.53
CA SER A 94 -0.85 5.73 7.73
C SER A 94 -0.59 7.23 7.92
N GLU A 95 -0.55 7.71 9.17
CA GLU A 95 -0.24 9.11 9.53
C GLU A 95 1.08 9.60 8.92
N LYS A 96 2.08 8.74 8.76
CA LYS A 96 3.34 9.10 8.07
C LYS A 96 3.16 9.54 6.63
N ASP A 97 2.02 9.23 6.02
CA ASP A 97 1.69 9.62 4.66
C ASP A 97 0.74 10.82 4.58
N ALA A 98 0.40 11.45 5.72
CA ALA A 98 -0.56 12.56 5.78
C ALA A 98 -0.12 13.80 4.97
N THR A 99 1.19 13.98 4.77
CA THR A 99 1.73 15.07 3.94
C THR A 99 1.90 14.72 2.46
N LYS A 100 1.66 13.46 2.08
CA LYS A 100 1.82 13.00 0.70
C LYS A 100 0.49 13.05 -0.04
N PRO A 101 0.46 13.44 -1.32
CA PRO A 101 -0.76 13.42 -2.11
C PRO A 101 -1.27 11.97 -2.32
N PRO A 102 -2.57 11.82 -2.60
CA PRO A 102 -3.60 12.85 -2.49
C PRO A 102 -3.89 13.20 -1.03
N GLN A 103 -4.32 14.43 -0.78
CA GLN A 103 -4.76 14.89 0.53
C GLN A 103 -6.26 15.20 0.49
N PRO A 104 -7.03 14.90 1.56
CA PRO A 104 -8.44 15.22 1.61
C PRO A 104 -8.68 16.72 1.82
N GLY A 105 -9.82 17.21 1.35
CA GLY A 105 -10.24 18.59 1.50
C GLY A 105 -9.92 19.44 0.27
N GLY A 106 -10.12 20.75 0.42
CA GLY A 106 -9.98 21.71 -0.66
C GLY A 106 -11.28 21.95 -1.42
N VAL A 107 -11.18 22.82 -2.42
CA VAL A 107 -12.31 23.25 -3.27
C VAL A 107 -11.89 23.20 -4.74
N LYS A 108 -12.85 22.94 -5.60
CA LYS A 108 -12.69 23.02 -7.05
C LYS A 108 -12.65 24.49 -7.51
N ARG A 109 -12.36 24.72 -8.80
CA ARG A 109 -12.33 26.06 -9.40
C ARG A 109 -13.66 26.81 -9.30
N ASP A 110 -14.78 26.09 -9.25
CA ASP A 110 -16.13 26.64 -9.10
C ASP A 110 -16.52 26.93 -7.65
N GLY A 111 -15.62 26.72 -6.68
CA GLY A 111 -15.86 26.92 -5.25
C GLY A 111 -16.57 25.76 -4.55
N THR A 112 -16.95 24.70 -5.26
CA THR A 112 -17.54 23.51 -4.64
C THR A 112 -16.47 22.65 -3.97
N PRO A 113 -16.83 21.84 -2.93
CA PRO A 113 -15.89 20.93 -2.29
C PRO A 113 -15.26 19.95 -3.29
N ALA A 114 -13.96 19.67 -3.13
CA ALA A 114 -13.30 18.62 -3.88
C ALA A 114 -13.96 17.25 -3.62
N TYR A 115 -13.77 16.29 -4.53
CA TYR A 115 -14.39 14.97 -4.36
C TYR A 115 -13.88 14.25 -3.12
N LEU A 116 -12.57 14.32 -2.83
CA LEU A 116 -11.95 13.68 -1.66
C LEU A 116 -12.00 14.63 -0.46
N GLN A 117 -12.74 14.26 0.58
CA GLN A 117 -12.95 15.03 1.79
C GLN A 117 -12.39 14.32 3.03
N PRO A 118 -12.09 15.03 4.13
CA PRO A 118 -11.79 14.38 5.40
C PRO A 118 -13.02 13.62 5.95
N VAL A 119 -12.78 12.51 6.64
CA VAL A 119 -13.83 11.78 7.36
C VAL A 119 -14.47 12.70 8.41
N GLY A 120 -15.80 12.67 8.51
CA GLY A 120 -16.61 13.44 9.46
C GLY A 120 -17.94 12.75 9.74
N ASP A 121 -18.79 13.39 10.58
CA ASP A 121 -20.04 12.81 11.05
C ASP A 121 -21.10 12.60 9.95
N ASN A 122 -21.12 13.46 8.95
CA ASN A 122 -22.13 13.49 7.89
C ASN A 122 -21.50 13.17 6.53
N MET A 123 -21.14 11.92 6.30
CA MET A 123 -20.56 11.46 5.04
C MET A 123 -21.65 11.15 4.01
N ALA A 124 -21.52 11.74 2.82
CA ALA A 124 -22.37 11.49 1.66
C ALA A 124 -21.99 10.17 0.96
N PRO A 125 -22.85 9.61 0.11
CA PRO A 125 -22.50 8.46 -0.71
C PRO A 125 -21.38 8.76 -1.73
N MET A 126 -20.73 7.73 -2.25
CA MET A 126 -19.58 7.86 -3.16
C MET A 126 -19.94 8.50 -4.52
N THR A 127 -21.22 8.69 -4.83
CA THR A 127 -21.67 9.52 -5.97
C THR A 127 -21.32 10.99 -5.79
N GLN A 128 -21.13 11.45 -4.55
CA GLN A 128 -20.87 12.87 -4.23
C GLN A 128 -19.44 13.06 -3.75
N HIS A 129 -18.99 12.24 -2.80
CA HIS A 129 -17.68 12.35 -2.18
C HIS A 129 -17.07 10.99 -1.88
N ALA A 130 -15.75 10.93 -1.93
CA ALA A 130 -14.94 9.96 -1.20
C ALA A 130 -14.33 10.65 0.02
N TYR A 131 -13.95 9.86 1.01
CA TYR A 131 -13.38 10.37 2.26
C TYR A 131 -12.03 9.75 2.52
N MET A 132 -11.20 10.46 3.29
CA MET A 132 -9.90 9.93 3.71
C MET A 132 -9.65 10.21 5.19
N THR A 133 -9.06 9.24 5.85
CA THR A 133 -8.54 9.40 7.21
C THR A 133 -7.16 8.77 7.32
N TYR A 134 -6.44 9.15 8.36
CA TYR A 134 -5.11 8.64 8.68
C TYR A 134 -5.18 7.92 10.02
N LEU A 135 -4.56 6.75 10.09
CA LEU A 135 -4.46 5.96 11.31
C LEU A 135 -3.00 5.86 11.76
N PRO A 136 -2.76 5.64 13.08
CA PRO A 136 -1.43 5.60 13.63
C PRO A 136 -0.47 4.69 12.88
N THR A 137 0.77 5.16 12.71
CA THR A 137 1.87 4.36 12.16
C THR A 137 2.39 3.41 13.24
N VAL A 138 2.51 2.13 12.92
CA VAL A 138 3.05 1.11 13.82
C VAL A 138 4.44 0.71 13.37
N GLU A 139 5.37 0.67 14.32
CA GLU A 139 6.70 0.08 14.14
C GLU A 139 6.59 -1.45 14.13
N PHE A 140 7.33 -2.09 13.23
CA PHE A 140 7.41 -3.54 13.14
C PHE A 140 8.88 -3.96 13.03
N GLY A 141 9.30 -4.81 13.92
CA GLY A 141 10.72 -5.17 14.02
C GLY A 141 11.57 -4.00 14.57
N PRO A 142 12.83 -4.23 14.88
CA PRO A 142 13.71 -3.23 15.49
C PRO A 142 13.93 -2.03 14.55
N GLY A 143 13.34 -0.88 14.87
CA GLY A 143 13.50 0.38 14.13
C GLY A 143 12.90 0.43 12.73
N MET A 144 12.07 -0.53 12.33
CA MET A 144 11.50 -0.57 10.98
C MET A 144 10.07 -0.06 10.95
N THR A 145 9.79 0.90 10.05
CA THR A 145 8.45 1.47 9.82
C THR A 145 8.04 1.45 8.34
N SER A 146 8.89 0.92 7.44
CA SER A 146 8.61 0.99 6.00
C SER A 146 9.17 -0.19 5.19
N ALA A 147 8.48 -0.52 4.10
CA ALA A 147 8.94 -1.49 3.12
C ALA A 147 10.28 -1.10 2.46
N THR A 148 10.58 0.18 2.38
CA THR A 148 11.87 0.66 1.85
C THR A 148 13.03 0.22 2.75
N GLN A 149 12.89 0.33 4.07
CA GLN A 149 13.91 -0.15 5.01
C GLN A 149 14.14 -1.64 4.88
N ILE A 150 13.08 -2.45 4.70
CA ILE A 150 13.20 -3.90 4.44
C ILE A 150 14.05 -4.15 3.19
N ARG A 151 13.71 -3.51 2.05
CA ARG A 151 14.46 -3.70 0.80
C ARG A 151 15.91 -3.26 0.90
N THR A 152 16.18 -2.16 1.58
CA THR A 152 17.54 -1.64 1.78
C THR A 152 18.39 -2.56 2.66
N ALA A 153 17.81 -3.12 3.72
CA ALA A 153 18.54 -3.98 4.65
C ALA A 153 18.74 -5.40 4.07
N TRP A 154 17.78 -5.91 3.31
CA TRP A 154 17.73 -7.32 2.90
C TRP A 154 19.01 -7.89 2.30
N PRO A 155 19.70 -7.21 1.32
CA PRO A 155 20.92 -7.73 0.72
C PRO A 155 22.07 -7.97 1.71
N SER A 156 22.14 -7.18 2.78
CA SER A 156 23.19 -7.25 3.80
C SER A 156 22.90 -8.26 4.92
N LEU A 157 21.67 -8.79 5.01
CA LEU A 157 21.29 -9.76 6.02
C LEU A 157 21.81 -11.17 5.67
N ASN A 158 22.34 -11.87 6.67
CA ASN A 158 22.61 -13.31 6.53
C ASN A 158 21.32 -14.14 6.60
N GLU A 159 21.40 -15.43 6.28
CA GLU A 159 20.23 -16.34 6.23
C GLU A 159 19.44 -16.37 7.55
N ARG A 160 20.13 -16.44 8.69
CA ARG A 160 19.50 -16.44 10.02
C ARG A 160 18.74 -15.12 10.28
N GLN A 161 19.32 -14.00 9.90
CA GLN A 161 18.71 -12.67 10.05
C GLN A 161 17.50 -12.53 9.13
N ARG A 162 17.57 -13.00 7.86
CA ARG A 162 16.44 -13.02 6.93
C ARG A 162 15.29 -13.85 7.46
N THR A 163 15.58 -15.05 7.98
CA THR A 163 14.58 -15.91 8.60
C THR A 163 13.92 -15.24 9.81
N ALA A 164 14.69 -14.64 10.70
CA ALA A 164 14.16 -13.91 11.85
C ALA A 164 13.27 -12.73 11.43
N LEU A 165 13.68 -11.96 10.41
CA LEU A 165 12.89 -10.87 9.87
C LEU A 165 11.58 -11.39 9.25
N VAL A 166 11.63 -12.45 8.45
CA VAL A 166 10.43 -13.09 7.87
C VAL A 166 9.45 -13.50 8.96
N MET A 167 9.91 -14.12 10.03
CA MET A 167 9.06 -14.54 11.16
C MET A 167 8.42 -13.33 11.86
N SER A 168 9.09 -12.19 11.92
CA SER A 168 8.52 -10.96 12.49
C SER A 168 7.50 -10.29 11.57
N LEU A 169 7.68 -10.37 10.25
CA LEU A 169 6.79 -9.76 9.26
C LEU A 169 5.54 -10.60 8.96
N TYR A 170 5.65 -11.92 9.06
CA TYR A 170 4.60 -12.86 8.67
C TYR A 170 4.33 -13.87 9.79
N PRO A 171 3.40 -13.58 10.72
CA PRO A 171 3.16 -14.39 11.92
C PRO A 171 2.88 -15.87 11.63
N THR A 172 2.26 -16.20 10.49
CA THR A 172 2.00 -17.60 10.10
C THR A 172 3.27 -18.43 9.90
N THR A 173 4.42 -17.77 9.74
CA THR A 173 5.72 -18.47 9.59
C THR A 173 6.38 -18.83 10.91
N GLN A 174 5.95 -18.23 12.03
CA GLN A 174 6.59 -18.43 13.34
C GLN A 174 6.52 -19.86 13.83
N SER A 175 5.41 -20.56 13.57
CA SER A 175 5.20 -21.96 13.93
C SER A 175 5.61 -22.95 12.82
N ASN A 176 6.11 -22.46 11.68
CA ASN A 176 6.44 -23.29 10.52
C ASN A 176 7.77 -22.84 9.88
N PRO A 177 8.92 -23.40 10.34
CA PRO A 177 10.24 -23.07 9.80
C PRO A 177 10.41 -23.34 8.30
N GLN A 178 9.74 -24.36 7.76
CA GLN A 178 9.79 -24.67 6.32
C GLN A 178 9.09 -23.57 5.51
N LEU A 179 7.97 -23.07 6.01
CA LEU A 179 7.27 -21.94 5.41
C LEU A 179 8.12 -20.66 5.49
N ALA A 180 8.77 -20.40 6.63
CA ALA A 180 9.68 -19.28 6.79
C ALA A 180 10.81 -19.31 5.73
N ASN A 181 11.46 -20.46 5.56
CA ASN A 181 12.51 -20.65 4.55
C ASN A 181 11.96 -20.47 3.11
N THR A 182 10.74 -20.91 2.86
CA THR A 182 10.08 -20.70 1.56
C THR A 182 9.87 -19.21 1.30
N VAL A 183 9.42 -18.46 2.29
CA VAL A 183 9.23 -17.01 2.19
C VAL A 183 10.57 -16.29 2.00
N VAL A 184 11.63 -16.68 2.72
CA VAL A 184 12.99 -16.14 2.50
C VAL A 184 13.39 -16.31 1.03
N LYS A 185 13.25 -17.51 0.46
CA LYS A 185 13.57 -17.74 -0.96
C LYS A 185 12.72 -16.89 -1.91
N MET A 186 11.42 -16.73 -1.63
CA MET A 186 10.55 -15.83 -2.41
C MET A 186 11.03 -14.37 -2.38
N LEU A 187 11.46 -13.89 -1.23
CA LEU A 187 12.00 -12.53 -1.07
C LEU A 187 13.38 -12.39 -1.71
N ASP A 188 14.22 -13.42 -1.65
CA ASP A 188 15.52 -13.45 -2.31
C ASP A 188 15.41 -13.29 -3.83
N THR A 189 14.38 -13.88 -4.46
CA THR A 189 14.17 -13.74 -5.91
C THR A 189 13.89 -12.30 -6.35
N VAL A 190 13.43 -11.42 -5.45
CA VAL A 190 13.06 -10.04 -5.77
C VAL A 190 13.90 -8.99 -5.07
N MET A 191 14.64 -9.36 -4.00
CA MET A 191 15.45 -8.44 -3.20
C MET A 191 16.89 -8.94 -2.98
N GLY A 192 17.26 -10.09 -3.57
CA GLY A 192 18.59 -10.67 -3.39
C GLY A 192 19.71 -9.81 -3.96
N THR A 193 20.96 -10.18 -3.60
CA THR A 193 22.18 -9.44 -3.98
C THR A 193 22.33 -9.26 -5.49
N GLU A 194 21.96 -10.24 -6.29
CA GLU A 194 22.04 -10.14 -7.77
C GLU A 194 21.14 -9.03 -8.32
N VAL A 195 19.92 -8.88 -7.77
CA VAL A 195 19.00 -7.81 -8.17
C VAL A 195 19.52 -6.44 -7.70
N ALA A 196 20.06 -6.36 -6.49
CA ALA A 196 20.66 -5.14 -5.96
C ALA A 196 21.91 -4.71 -6.79
N GLU A 197 22.73 -5.66 -7.21
CA GLU A 197 23.89 -5.39 -8.08
C GLU A 197 23.47 -4.95 -9.49
N GLN A 198 22.44 -5.57 -10.08
CA GLN A 198 21.91 -5.14 -11.38
C GLN A 198 21.34 -3.72 -11.32
N VAL A 199 20.59 -3.39 -10.30
CA VAL A 199 20.05 -2.04 -10.08
C VAL A 199 21.20 -1.04 -9.86
N THR A 200 22.20 -1.40 -9.08
CA THR A 200 23.38 -0.55 -8.84
C THR A 200 24.20 -0.34 -10.11
N ARG A 201 24.39 -1.38 -10.92
CA ARG A 201 25.09 -1.28 -12.23
C ARG A 201 24.30 -0.40 -13.22
N GLN A 202 22.98 -0.55 -13.30
CA GLN A 202 22.15 0.31 -14.15
C GLN A 202 22.18 1.78 -13.69
N MET A 203 22.21 2.03 -12.38
CA MET A 203 22.34 3.37 -11.82
C MET A 203 23.72 4.00 -12.09
N SER A 204 24.78 3.21 -12.10
CA SER A 204 26.15 3.70 -12.33
C SER A 204 26.48 3.93 -13.81
N GLN A 205 25.84 3.20 -14.73
CA GLN A 205 26.11 3.27 -16.17
C GLN A 205 25.28 4.31 -16.95
N GLY A 206 24.21 4.83 -16.36
CA GLY A 206 23.38 5.78 -17.05
C GLY A 206 22.96 6.93 -16.22
N GLY A 207 23.64 8.03 -16.13
CA GLY A 207 23.20 9.34 -15.64
C GLY A 207 21.78 9.53 -14.99
N MET A 208 21.18 8.47 -14.48
CA MET A 208 19.77 8.34 -14.06
C MET A 208 19.46 8.88 -12.67
N ARG A 209 20.39 9.57 -11.98
CA ARG A 209 20.08 10.13 -10.66
C ARG A 209 18.94 11.15 -10.69
N ALA A 210 18.80 11.90 -11.76
CA ALA A 210 17.74 12.92 -11.87
C ALA A 210 16.39 12.33 -12.30
N SER A 211 16.36 11.27 -13.14
CA SER A 211 15.12 10.66 -13.61
C SER A 211 14.46 9.74 -12.57
N TYR A 212 15.25 9.19 -11.64
CA TYR A 212 14.74 8.27 -10.62
C TYR A 212 13.95 9.01 -9.53
N GLN A 213 14.43 10.16 -9.07
CA GLN A 213 13.69 10.99 -8.11
C GLN A 213 12.43 11.63 -8.72
N SER A 214 12.46 12.03 -9.99
CA SER A 214 11.33 12.65 -10.66
C SER A 214 10.22 11.64 -11.02
N LYS A 215 10.56 10.41 -11.41
CA LYS A 215 9.58 9.36 -11.70
C LYS A 215 8.85 8.82 -10.47
N TYR A 216 9.45 8.88 -9.28
CA TYR A 216 8.80 8.43 -8.05
C TYR A 216 7.77 9.41 -7.49
N ASN A 217 7.84 10.67 -7.89
CA ASN A 217 6.91 11.71 -7.41
C ASN A 217 5.78 12.05 -8.38
N GLN A 218 5.80 11.57 -9.64
CA GLN A 218 4.90 12.07 -10.67
C GLN A 218 3.68 11.19 -11.07
N PRO A 219 3.73 9.87 -11.24
CA PRO A 219 2.58 9.18 -11.88
C PRO A 219 1.32 9.12 -11.03
N MET A 220 1.41 9.22 -9.70
CA MET A 220 0.22 9.20 -8.82
C MET A 220 -0.39 10.58 -8.58
N VAL A 221 0.32 11.64 -8.93
CA VAL A 221 -0.10 13.04 -8.68
C VAL A 221 -0.71 13.66 -9.93
N GLU A 222 -0.16 13.38 -11.11
CA GLU A 222 -0.63 13.99 -12.36
C GLU A 222 -2.02 13.48 -12.77
N ASP A 223 -2.30 12.17 -12.63
CA ASP A 223 -3.63 11.61 -12.93
C ASP A 223 -4.73 12.16 -12.00
N TYR A 224 -4.35 12.54 -10.76
CA TYR A 224 -5.28 13.13 -9.80
C TYR A 224 -5.45 14.64 -9.97
N LEU A 225 -4.39 15.32 -10.42
CA LEU A 225 -4.43 16.78 -10.67
C LEU A 225 -5.16 17.12 -11.95
N ASP A 226 -5.15 16.25 -12.95
CA ASP A 226 -5.87 16.48 -14.22
C ASP A 226 -7.38 16.30 -14.07
N GLU A 227 -7.86 15.41 -13.16
CA GLU A 227 -9.28 15.34 -12.83
C GLU A 227 -9.75 16.48 -11.92
N ALA A 228 -8.87 17.04 -11.11
CA ALA A 228 -9.18 18.28 -10.38
C ALA A 228 -9.15 19.52 -11.29
N ARG A 229 -8.68 19.37 -12.55
CA ARG A 229 -8.61 20.43 -13.56
C ARG A 229 -9.68 20.31 -14.66
N SER A 230 -10.38 19.20 -14.74
CA SER A 230 -11.54 18.99 -15.63
C SER A 230 -12.85 19.17 -14.87
#